data_fb425846a8391e185d6de6e50581b07d
#
_entry.id   fb425846a8391e185d6de6e50581b07d
#
_cell.length_a   1.000
_cell.length_b   1.000
_cell.length_c   1.000
_cell.angle_alpha   90.00
_cell.angle_beta   90.00
_cell.angle_gamma   90.00
#
_symmetry.space_group_name_H-M   'P 1'
#
loop_
_entity.id
_entity.type
_entity.pdbx_description
1 polymer ?
#
loop_
_entity_poly.entity_id
_entity_poly.type
_entity_poly.pdbx_seq_one_letter_code
_entity_poly.pdbx_strand_id
1 'polypeptide(L)'
;MKLVIVGGVAGGASAAARARRLSEDAEIVLFERGPDVSFANCGLPYYIGGEIADREKLLVVKPALLKDRFRLDVRTRTSVESIDRAAKTVRVRSLADGREYEEPYDKLILAPGAAPLRPPIPGIDLPGIVTLRNLEDTDRIKALVDRGIRGAVVVGAGFIGLEMAENLVRRGVATTVVELQDQVLPPLDREMAQPIARTLAAHGVGLRLGQSAEAFEPAGEGVVVRLTSGERLPAGLVILGVGVRPENQLAVAAGLDVGPRGGIRVDDQMRTSDPDIYAVGDAVEVKGFVSGAPAQVPLAGPANRQGRIAADTIFGRDSRYRGTQGTAIVRVFEATAAMTGESEKGLRRAGRDYRKVYVHPNQHAGYYPGAKAMTLKLLFSPGDGRILGAQAVGEDGVDKRIDVLAVAIQAGMTVFDLEEAELAYSPQYGSAKDPINMAGFVAAAVARGEYPQVYAEDLESWPADRRGSILLDVRTAREFDAGAIPGATHIPIDELRTRLDEFPRDRPIVVYCQAGQRGYVATRLLRHAGFDAANLAGGYRTFRMVQDGRPAADAKGGSHPI
;
A
#
# COMPACT_ATOMS: atom_id res chain seq x y z
N MET A 1 -1.28 39.14 9.96
CA MET A 1 -0.33 38.08 9.61
C MET A 1 -0.64 37.61 8.21
N LYS A 2 0.39 37.54 7.36
CA LYS A 2 0.28 37.06 5.98
C LYS A 2 0.82 35.66 5.87
N LEU A 3 -0.03 34.73 5.46
CA LEU A 3 0.28 33.33 5.23
C LEU A 3 0.32 33.05 3.71
N VAL A 4 1.47 32.64 3.20
CA VAL A 4 1.63 32.20 1.82
C VAL A 4 1.67 30.67 1.79
N ILE A 5 0.96 30.06 0.85
CA ILE A 5 0.89 28.60 0.66
C ILE A 5 1.24 28.28 -0.79
N VAL A 6 2.20 27.39 -1.01
CA VAL A 6 2.63 26.93 -2.33
C VAL A 6 2.14 25.52 -2.59
N GLY A 7 1.23 25.36 -3.53
CA GLY A 7 0.52 24.12 -3.85
C GLY A 7 -0.87 24.05 -3.25
N GLY A 8 -1.87 23.87 -4.09
CA GLY A 8 -3.29 24.02 -3.76
C GLY A 8 -4.09 22.72 -3.71
N VAL A 9 -3.45 21.54 -3.58
CA VAL A 9 -4.17 20.26 -3.54
C VAL A 9 -4.36 19.79 -2.07
N ALA A 10 -4.07 18.56 -1.71
CA ALA A 10 -4.45 17.97 -0.42
C ALA A 10 -3.93 18.76 0.81
N GLY A 11 -2.60 18.82 0.97
CA GLY A 11 -1.98 19.47 2.14
C GLY A 11 -2.20 20.97 2.19
N GLY A 12 -1.95 21.67 1.07
CA GLY A 12 -2.07 23.12 0.99
C GLY A 12 -3.50 23.62 1.10
N ALA A 13 -4.45 22.99 0.41
CA ALA A 13 -5.87 23.35 0.52
C ALA A 13 -6.41 23.12 1.95
N SER A 14 -6.00 22.02 2.60
CA SER A 14 -6.36 21.73 3.99
C SER A 14 -5.77 22.76 4.95
N ALA A 15 -4.50 23.15 4.75
CA ALA A 15 -3.84 24.20 5.54
C ALA A 15 -4.55 25.54 5.37
N ALA A 16 -4.85 25.95 4.14
CA ALA A 16 -5.53 27.22 3.84
C ALA A 16 -6.91 27.32 4.50
N ALA A 17 -7.74 26.28 4.31
CA ALA A 17 -9.06 26.21 4.89
C ALA A 17 -9.02 26.14 6.44
N ARG A 18 -8.00 25.47 7.01
CA ARG A 18 -7.80 25.45 8.46
C ARG A 18 -7.34 26.78 9.00
N ALA A 19 -6.40 27.42 8.36
CA ALA A 19 -5.88 28.74 8.74
C ALA A 19 -7.01 29.77 8.81
N ARG A 20 -7.90 29.83 7.83
CA ARG A 20 -9.07 30.76 7.86
C ARG A 20 -9.98 30.48 9.03
N ARG A 21 -10.23 29.22 9.40
CA ARG A 21 -11.04 28.88 10.58
C ARG A 21 -10.36 29.24 11.91
N LEU A 22 -9.07 29.54 11.90
CA LEU A 22 -8.31 29.98 13.08
C LEU A 22 -8.18 31.49 13.15
N SER A 23 -8.25 32.21 12.03
CA SER A 23 -8.15 33.66 11.97
C SER A 23 -8.92 34.21 10.77
N GLU A 24 -9.89 35.07 11.04
CA GLU A 24 -10.61 35.83 10.01
C GLU A 24 -9.78 36.99 9.45
N ASP A 25 -8.81 37.51 10.25
CA ASP A 25 -7.99 38.68 9.90
C ASP A 25 -6.71 38.34 9.15
N ALA A 26 -6.34 37.06 9.07
CA ALA A 26 -5.16 36.64 8.35
C ALA A 26 -5.32 36.85 6.82
N GLU A 27 -4.33 37.45 6.20
CA GLU A 27 -4.19 37.45 4.74
C GLU A 27 -3.64 36.08 4.32
N ILE A 28 -4.40 35.33 3.51
CA ILE A 28 -4.01 33.97 3.07
C ILE A 28 -3.97 33.93 1.56
N VAL A 29 -2.76 33.75 1.02
CA VAL A 29 -2.49 33.64 -0.42
C VAL A 29 -2.10 32.21 -0.74
N LEU A 30 -2.77 31.60 -1.73
CA LEU A 30 -2.49 30.25 -2.18
C LEU A 30 -2.10 30.27 -3.65
N PHE A 31 -0.88 29.82 -3.94
CA PHE A 31 -0.34 29.67 -5.29
C PHE A 31 -0.50 28.24 -5.76
N GLU A 32 -1.10 28.07 -6.95
CA GLU A 32 -1.18 26.80 -7.62
C GLU A 32 -0.72 26.95 -9.08
N ARG A 33 0.26 26.13 -9.44
CA ARG A 33 0.86 26.12 -10.78
C ARG A 33 -0.11 25.61 -11.85
N GLY A 34 -0.94 24.64 -11.49
CA GLY A 34 -2.00 24.11 -12.37
C GLY A 34 -3.22 25.04 -12.46
N PRO A 35 -4.16 24.72 -13.35
CA PRO A 35 -5.41 25.45 -13.47
C PRO A 35 -6.39 25.15 -12.34
N ASP A 36 -6.26 23.98 -11.69
CA ASP A 36 -7.21 23.45 -10.74
C ASP A 36 -6.61 23.31 -9.35
N VAL A 37 -7.36 23.70 -8.33
CA VAL A 37 -7.05 23.48 -6.90
C VAL A 37 -7.96 22.40 -6.34
N SER A 38 -7.50 21.72 -5.28
CA SER A 38 -8.33 20.80 -4.50
C SER A 38 -9.09 19.78 -5.36
N PHE A 39 -8.42 19.12 -6.28
CA PHE A 39 -9.00 18.05 -7.07
C PHE A 39 -8.69 16.66 -6.50
N ALA A 40 -9.51 15.67 -6.86
CA ALA A 40 -9.42 14.28 -6.40
C ALA A 40 -8.39 13.48 -7.21
N ASN A 41 -7.11 13.54 -6.85
CA ASN A 41 -6.05 12.76 -7.51
C ASN A 41 -6.38 11.26 -7.56
N CYS A 42 -6.91 10.70 -6.46
CA CYS A 42 -7.27 9.29 -6.38
C CYS A 42 -8.48 8.92 -7.26
N GLY A 43 -9.22 9.90 -7.78
CA GLY A 43 -10.35 9.69 -8.70
C GLY A 43 -9.95 9.59 -10.17
N LEU A 44 -8.73 9.97 -10.52
CA LEU A 44 -8.28 10.10 -11.91
C LEU A 44 -8.37 8.76 -12.70
N PRO A 45 -7.89 7.62 -12.18
CA PRO A 45 -8.02 6.34 -12.87
C PRO A 45 -9.49 5.95 -13.12
N TYR A 46 -10.37 6.19 -12.15
CA TYR A 46 -11.78 5.83 -12.22
C TYR A 46 -12.59 6.70 -13.20
N TYR A 47 -12.14 7.94 -13.41
CA TYR A 47 -12.71 8.78 -14.48
C TYR A 47 -12.25 8.31 -15.85
N ILE A 48 -11.00 7.89 -16.02
CA ILE A 48 -10.50 7.28 -17.26
C ILE A 48 -11.28 6.00 -17.55
N GLY A 49 -11.52 5.18 -16.54
CA GLY A 49 -12.29 3.94 -16.62
C GLY A 49 -13.79 4.13 -16.88
N GLY A 50 -14.33 5.34 -16.64
CA GLY A 50 -15.75 5.66 -16.80
C GLY A 50 -16.61 5.32 -15.58
N GLU A 51 -16.02 4.85 -14.47
CA GLU A 51 -16.73 4.62 -13.20
C GLU A 51 -17.17 5.97 -12.58
N ILE A 52 -16.32 6.99 -12.67
CA ILE A 52 -16.68 8.38 -12.46
C ILE A 52 -17.01 8.97 -13.84
N ALA A 53 -18.29 9.20 -14.11
CA ALA A 53 -18.72 9.64 -15.44
C ALA A 53 -18.51 11.15 -15.68
N ASP A 54 -18.56 11.97 -14.63
CA ASP A 54 -18.52 13.42 -14.73
C ASP A 54 -17.18 13.97 -14.19
N ARG A 55 -16.43 14.65 -15.07
CA ARG A 55 -15.15 15.30 -14.75
C ARG A 55 -15.25 16.31 -13.61
N GLU A 56 -16.38 17.04 -13.56
CA GLU A 56 -16.61 18.06 -12.54
C GLU A 56 -16.63 17.49 -11.10
N LYS A 57 -16.98 16.20 -10.94
CA LYS A 57 -16.93 15.52 -9.64
C LYS A 57 -15.51 15.33 -9.11
N LEU A 58 -14.51 15.44 -9.97
CA LEU A 58 -13.11 15.42 -9.56
C LEU A 58 -12.67 16.75 -8.92
N LEU A 59 -13.38 17.84 -9.18
CA LEU A 59 -13.13 19.15 -8.56
C LEU A 59 -13.78 19.18 -7.16
N VAL A 60 -13.01 18.84 -6.14
CA VAL A 60 -13.50 18.75 -4.74
C VAL A 60 -13.93 20.12 -4.24
N VAL A 61 -13.13 21.15 -4.52
CA VAL A 61 -13.45 22.55 -4.18
C VAL A 61 -13.02 23.46 -5.33
N LYS A 62 -13.95 24.27 -5.84
CA LYS A 62 -13.66 25.26 -6.89
C LYS A 62 -13.05 26.54 -6.32
N PRO A 63 -12.18 27.25 -7.06
CA PRO A 63 -11.53 28.49 -6.61
C PRO A 63 -12.53 29.55 -6.09
N ALA A 64 -13.67 29.69 -6.74
CA ALA A 64 -14.73 30.63 -6.32
C ALA A 64 -15.20 30.36 -4.88
N LEU A 65 -15.44 29.09 -4.52
CA LEU A 65 -15.86 28.74 -3.16
C LEU A 65 -14.78 29.03 -2.12
N LEU A 66 -13.50 28.81 -2.46
CA LEU A 66 -12.37 29.17 -1.59
C LEU A 66 -12.29 30.69 -1.38
N LYS A 67 -12.53 31.47 -2.44
CA LYS A 67 -12.57 32.93 -2.36
C LYS A 67 -13.77 33.42 -1.56
N ASP A 68 -14.98 32.99 -1.91
CA ASP A 68 -16.21 33.57 -1.39
C ASP A 68 -16.50 33.11 0.05
N ARG A 69 -16.31 31.82 0.35
CA ARG A 69 -16.59 31.24 1.67
C ARG A 69 -15.41 31.36 2.63
N PHE A 70 -14.19 31.19 2.12
CA PHE A 70 -12.99 31.17 2.96
C PHE A 70 -12.13 32.42 2.81
N ARG A 71 -12.54 33.41 2.00
CA ARG A 71 -11.81 34.67 1.78
C ARG A 71 -10.30 34.41 1.49
N LEU A 72 -10.00 33.39 0.68
CA LEU A 72 -8.64 33.08 0.26
C LEU A 72 -8.32 33.78 -1.06
N ASP A 73 -7.11 34.34 -1.16
CA ASP A 73 -6.56 34.79 -2.44
C ASP A 73 -5.91 33.58 -3.15
N VAL A 74 -6.69 32.94 -4.04
CA VAL A 74 -6.26 31.75 -4.78
C VAL A 74 -5.79 32.17 -6.17
N ARG A 75 -4.51 31.93 -6.44
CA ARG A 75 -3.88 32.29 -7.72
C ARG A 75 -3.44 31.01 -8.43
N THR A 76 -4.30 30.53 -9.33
CA THR A 76 -3.99 29.40 -10.22
C THR A 76 -3.14 29.82 -11.39
N ARG A 77 -2.53 28.87 -12.13
CA ARG A 77 -1.58 29.12 -13.21
C ARG A 77 -0.45 30.09 -12.79
N THR A 78 0.00 29.91 -11.53
CA THR A 78 0.98 30.80 -10.91
C THR A 78 2.04 29.96 -10.21
N SER A 79 3.28 30.09 -10.66
CA SER A 79 4.43 29.35 -10.13
C SER A 79 5.22 30.21 -9.15
N VAL A 80 5.60 29.63 -8.02
CA VAL A 80 6.63 30.18 -7.15
C VAL A 80 7.97 29.67 -7.63
N GLU A 81 8.89 30.56 -7.99
CA GLU A 81 10.17 30.24 -8.61
C GLU A 81 11.34 30.22 -7.61
N SER A 82 11.28 31.04 -6.57
CA SER A 82 12.30 31.09 -5.52
C SER A 82 11.77 31.66 -4.21
N ILE A 83 12.50 31.42 -3.13
CA ILE A 83 12.22 31.91 -1.77
C ILE A 83 13.43 32.70 -1.31
N ASP A 84 13.24 33.97 -0.94
CA ASP A 84 14.19 34.76 -0.18
C ASP A 84 13.83 34.72 1.30
N ARG A 85 14.58 33.95 2.08
CA ARG A 85 14.34 33.75 3.52
C ARG A 85 14.68 34.99 4.33
N ALA A 86 15.67 35.78 3.89
CA ALA A 86 16.10 36.98 4.61
C ALA A 86 15.09 38.12 4.43
N ALA A 87 14.62 38.33 3.20
CA ALA A 87 13.58 39.32 2.89
C ALA A 87 12.16 38.83 3.24
N LYS A 88 11.97 37.54 3.50
CA LYS A 88 10.66 36.88 3.66
C LYS A 88 9.75 37.14 2.46
N THR A 89 10.25 36.92 1.26
CA THR A 89 9.49 37.04 0.02
C THR A 89 9.60 35.76 -0.81
N VAL A 90 8.58 35.50 -1.62
CA VAL A 90 8.66 34.52 -2.70
C VAL A 90 8.57 35.22 -4.03
N ARG A 91 9.45 34.85 -4.98
CA ARG A 91 9.34 35.31 -6.36
C ARG A 91 8.33 34.45 -7.09
N VAL A 92 7.38 35.09 -7.71
CA VAL A 92 6.19 34.48 -8.31
C VAL A 92 6.14 34.82 -9.79
N ARG A 93 5.80 33.82 -10.62
CA ARG A 93 5.58 33.98 -12.04
C ARG A 93 4.17 33.53 -12.44
N SER A 94 3.41 34.45 -13.03
CA SER A 94 2.15 34.12 -13.68
C SER A 94 2.43 33.35 -14.99
N LEU A 95 1.86 32.15 -15.11
CA LEU A 95 2.02 31.31 -16.31
C LEU A 95 1.06 31.69 -17.43
N ALA A 96 0.09 32.59 -17.15
CA ALA A 96 -0.85 33.08 -18.14
C ALA A 96 -0.27 34.21 -19.00
N ASP A 97 0.49 35.14 -18.40
CA ASP A 97 1.00 36.34 -19.06
C ASP A 97 2.51 36.54 -18.87
N GLY A 98 3.19 35.64 -18.15
CA GLY A 98 4.62 35.70 -17.88
C GLY A 98 5.07 36.76 -16.89
N ARG A 99 4.15 37.48 -16.23
CA ARG A 99 4.47 38.53 -15.27
C ARG A 99 5.15 37.94 -14.02
N GLU A 100 6.26 38.56 -13.61
CA GLU A 100 6.97 38.23 -12.39
C GLU A 100 6.76 39.32 -11.32
N TYR A 101 6.67 38.92 -10.06
CA TYR A 101 6.55 39.81 -8.91
C TYR A 101 6.99 39.10 -7.63
N GLU A 102 7.20 39.87 -6.58
CA GLU A 102 7.48 39.35 -5.24
C GLU A 102 6.23 39.40 -4.38
N GLU A 103 6.03 38.35 -3.58
CA GLU A 103 4.95 38.25 -2.60
C GLU A 103 5.57 38.07 -1.22
N PRO A 104 5.36 39.04 -0.27
CA PRO A 104 5.89 38.92 1.08
C PRO A 104 5.06 37.95 1.92
N TYR A 105 5.71 37.31 2.92
CA TYR A 105 5.04 36.43 3.89
C TYR A 105 5.54 36.65 5.31
N ASP A 106 4.65 36.45 6.30
CA ASP A 106 5.05 36.24 7.69
C ASP A 106 5.34 34.75 7.94
N LYS A 107 4.53 33.89 7.36
CA LYS A 107 4.69 32.41 7.39
C LYS A 107 4.45 31.82 6.00
N LEU A 108 5.21 30.79 5.69
CA LEU A 108 5.16 30.10 4.39
C LEU A 108 4.88 28.59 4.60
N ILE A 109 3.97 28.02 3.82
CA ILE A 109 3.75 26.57 3.77
C ILE A 109 4.11 26.05 2.37
N LEU A 110 5.02 25.09 2.31
CA LEU A 110 5.39 24.37 1.09
C LEU A 110 4.57 23.08 1.00
N ALA A 111 3.71 22.98 0.00
CA ALA A 111 2.90 21.80 -0.30
C ALA A 111 3.00 21.41 -1.80
N PRO A 112 4.20 21.36 -2.40
CA PRO A 112 4.37 21.16 -3.84
C PRO A 112 4.04 19.75 -4.29
N GLY A 113 3.91 18.80 -3.35
CA GLY A 113 3.62 17.40 -3.62
C GLY A 113 4.82 16.62 -4.18
N ALA A 114 4.53 15.62 -5.01
CA ALA A 114 5.53 14.78 -5.66
C ALA A 114 5.29 14.69 -7.16
N ALA A 115 6.36 14.58 -7.94
CA ALA A 115 6.32 14.40 -9.37
C ALA A 115 6.47 12.91 -9.74
N PRO A 116 5.75 12.42 -10.76
CA PRO A 116 5.98 11.09 -11.30
C PRO A 116 7.43 10.93 -11.78
N LEU A 117 8.01 9.78 -11.49
CA LEU A 117 9.33 9.44 -11.99
C LEU A 117 9.30 9.19 -13.50
N ARG A 118 10.22 9.79 -14.22
CA ARG A 118 10.53 9.51 -15.63
C ARG A 118 11.99 9.05 -15.72
N PRO A 119 12.26 7.74 -15.68
CA PRO A 119 13.63 7.23 -15.76
C PRO A 119 14.22 7.55 -17.15
N PRO A 120 15.54 7.66 -17.27
CA PRO A 120 16.20 8.01 -18.53
C PRO A 120 16.24 6.81 -19.50
N ILE A 121 15.08 6.35 -19.93
CA ILE A 121 14.93 5.24 -20.87
C ILE A 121 14.89 5.83 -22.30
N PRO A 122 15.65 5.27 -23.25
CA PRO A 122 15.61 5.71 -24.65
C PRO A 122 14.19 5.71 -25.21
N GLY A 123 13.78 6.79 -25.85
CA GLY A 123 12.45 6.95 -26.44
C GLY A 123 11.33 7.34 -25.47
N ILE A 124 11.61 7.66 -24.21
CA ILE A 124 10.60 7.98 -23.20
C ILE A 124 9.73 9.20 -23.55
N ASP A 125 10.19 10.08 -24.43
CA ASP A 125 9.47 11.28 -24.85
C ASP A 125 8.62 11.07 -26.10
N LEU A 126 8.52 9.83 -26.60
CA LEU A 126 7.65 9.50 -27.73
C LEU A 126 6.18 9.80 -27.40
N PRO A 127 5.38 10.24 -28.39
CA PRO A 127 3.94 10.37 -28.22
C PRO A 127 3.30 9.07 -27.75
N GLY A 128 2.32 9.17 -26.85
CA GLY A 128 1.65 7.99 -26.28
C GLY A 128 2.28 7.46 -24.99
N ILE A 129 3.45 7.99 -24.57
CA ILE A 129 4.05 7.68 -23.26
C ILE A 129 3.68 8.80 -22.29
N VAL A 130 2.96 8.45 -21.22
CA VAL A 130 2.37 9.42 -20.30
C VAL A 130 2.58 9.02 -18.84
N THR A 131 2.46 9.99 -17.96
CA THR A 131 2.30 9.81 -16.52
C THR A 131 0.89 10.24 -16.13
N LEU A 132 0.43 9.85 -14.95
CA LEU A 132 -0.86 10.29 -14.39
C LEU A 132 -0.61 11.06 -13.10
N ARG A 133 -0.87 12.38 -13.12
CA ARG A 133 -0.68 13.25 -11.96
C ARG A 133 -1.84 14.21 -11.72
N ASN A 134 -2.36 14.80 -12.78
CA ASN A 134 -3.34 15.89 -12.73
C ASN A 134 -4.49 15.67 -13.72
N LEU A 135 -5.42 16.61 -13.76
CA LEU A 135 -6.58 16.56 -14.66
C LEU A 135 -6.20 16.67 -16.14
N GLU A 136 -5.16 17.43 -16.48
CA GLU A 136 -4.69 17.56 -17.86
C GLU A 136 -4.10 16.24 -18.39
N ASP A 137 -3.32 15.53 -17.56
CA ASP A 137 -2.85 14.18 -17.88
C ASP A 137 -4.02 13.22 -18.08
N THR A 138 -5.01 13.31 -17.18
CA THR A 138 -6.22 12.48 -17.21
C THR A 138 -7.03 12.69 -18.47
N ASP A 139 -7.27 13.96 -18.84
CA ASP A 139 -8.00 14.31 -20.06
C ASP A 139 -7.28 13.79 -21.32
N ARG A 140 -5.94 13.87 -21.33
CA ARG A 140 -5.10 13.33 -22.43
C ARG A 140 -5.21 11.81 -22.52
N ILE A 141 -5.07 11.10 -21.41
CA ILE A 141 -5.18 9.63 -21.37
C ILE A 141 -6.59 9.20 -21.78
N LYS A 142 -7.61 9.85 -21.19
CA LYS A 142 -9.01 9.54 -21.52
C LYS A 142 -9.32 9.74 -23.00
N ALA A 143 -8.83 10.81 -23.60
CA ALA A 143 -9.00 11.06 -25.03
C ALA A 143 -8.39 9.97 -25.92
N LEU A 144 -7.22 9.40 -25.52
CA LEU A 144 -6.63 8.26 -26.24
C LEU A 144 -7.49 7.00 -26.08
N VAL A 145 -7.94 6.70 -24.86
CA VAL A 145 -8.80 5.56 -24.58
C VAL A 145 -10.14 5.66 -25.34
N ASP A 146 -10.75 6.85 -25.35
CA ASP A 146 -12.04 7.11 -26.03
C ASP A 146 -11.93 7.00 -27.57
N ARG A 147 -10.73 7.21 -28.15
CA ARG A 147 -10.45 6.95 -29.57
C ARG A 147 -10.36 5.46 -29.93
N GLY A 148 -10.40 4.57 -28.95
CA GLY A 148 -10.43 3.12 -29.18
C GLY A 148 -9.06 2.50 -29.39
N ILE A 149 -8.04 2.90 -28.62
CA ILE A 149 -6.75 2.20 -28.59
C ILE A 149 -6.96 0.71 -28.25
N ARG A 150 -6.22 -0.18 -28.90
CA ARG A 150 -6.38 -1.62 -28.73
C ARG A 150 -5.51 -2.23 -27.64
N GLY A 151 -4.38 -1.60 -27.32
CA GLY A 151 -3.40 -2.13 -26.37
C GLY A 151 -2.73 -1.05 -25.55
N ALA A 152 -2.45 -1.34 -24.30
CA ALA A 152 -1.70 -0.48 -23.40
C ALA A 152 -0.66 -1.27 -22.61
N VAL A 153 0.47 -0.60 -22.30
CA VAL A 153 1.47 -1.11 -21.37
C VAL A 153 1.55 -0.17 -20.16
N VAL A 154 1.38 -0.73 -18.97
CA VAL A 154 1.55 -0.03 -17.70
C VAL A 154 2.90 -0.44 -17.12
N VAL A 155 3.82 0.49 -17.00
CA VAL A 155 5.15 0.27 -16.42
C VAL A 155 5.10 0.65 -14.95
N GLY A 156 5.20 -0.35 -14.08
CA GLY A 156 5.05 -0.27 -12.63
C GLY A 156 3.74 -0.90 -12.14
N ALA A 157 3.84 -1.82 -11.18
CA ALA A 157 2.72 -2.53 -10.56
C ALA A 157 2.42 -2.03 -9.12
N GLY A 158 2.67 -0.74 -8.85
CA GLY A 158 2.22 -0.06 -7.63
C GLY A 158 0.73 0.28 -7.68
N PHE A 159 0.23 1.02 -6.68
CA PHE A 159 -1.18 1.40 -6.56
C PHE A 159 -1.73 2.03 -7.85
N ILE A 160 -1.10 3.11 -8.33
CA ILE A 160 -1.55 3.83 -9.54
C ILE A 160 -1.52 2.91 -10.77
N GLY A 161 -0.46 2.09 -10.92
CA GLY A 161 -0.34 1.17 -12.05
C GLY A 161 -1.46 0.15 -12.10
N LEU A 162 -1.83 -0.44 -10.95
CA LEU A 162 -2.89 -1.44 -10.89
C LEU A 162 -4.28 -0.84 -11.05
N GLU A 163 -4.55 0.34 -10.47
CA GLU A 163 -5.79 1.08 -10.71
C GLU A 163 -5.94 1.43 -12.20
N MET A 164 -4.85 1.86 -12.86
CA MET A 164 -4.88 2.12 -14.31
C MET A 164 -5.09 0.84 -15.12
N ALA A 165 -4.42 -0.27 -14.78
CA ALA A 165 -4.58 -1.54 -15.49
C ALA A 165 -6.03 -2.04 -15.42
N GLU A 166 -6.67 -2.02 -14.24
CA GLU A 166 -8.07 -2.35 -14.07
C GLU A 166 -8.98 -1.47 -14.94
N ASN A 167 -8.78 -0.15 -14.86
CA ASN A 167 -9.64 0.80 -15.55
C ASN A 167 -9.49 0.76 -17.09
N LEU A 168 -8.30 0.44 -17.59
CA LEU A 168 -8.07 0.21 -19.01
C LEU A 168 -8.75 -1.08 -19.50
N VAL A 169 -8.66 -2.18 -18.74
CA VAL A 169 -9.36 -3.44 -19.06
C VAL A 169 -10.87 -3.24 -19.06
N ARG A 170 -11.43 -2.51 -18.10
CA ARG A 170 -12.87 -2.15 -18.07
C ARG A 170 -13.32 -1.36 -19.30
N ARG A 171 -12.41 -0.63 -19.95
CA ARG A 171 -12.63 0.07 -21.22
C ARG A 171 -12.35 -0.79 -22.45
N GLY A 172 -12.11 -2.09 -22.28
CA GLY A 172 -11.84 -3.02 -23.37
C GLY A 172 -10.45 -2.90 -24.00
N VAL A 173 -9.50 -2.26 -23.30
CA VAL A 173 -8.11 -2.13 -23.76
C VAL A 173 -7.29 -3.32 -23.25
N ALA A 174 -6.70 -4.09 -24.18
CA ALA A 174 -5.78 -5.17 -23.83
C ALA A 174 -4.56 -4.58 -23.08
N THR A 175 -4.36 -4.98 -21.82
CA THR A 175 -3.40 -4.33 -20.93
C THR A 175 -2.33 -5.30 -20.46
N THR A 176 -1.07 -4.86 -20.54
CA THR A 176 0.08 -5.57 -19.95
C THR A 176 0.73 -4.68 -18.89
N VAL A 177 0.97 -5.25 -17.71
CA VAL A 177 1.71 -4.61 -16.62
C VAL A 177 3.13 -5.15 -16.61
N VAL A 178 4.12 -4.24 -16.60
CA VAL A 178 5.55 -4.53 -16.52
C VAL A 178 6.05 -4.03 -15.17
N GLU A 179 6.67 -4.90 -14.38
CA GLU A 179 7.17 -4.55 -13.03
C GLU A 179 8.59 -5.08 -12.84
N LEU A 180 9.48 -4.19 -12.40
CA LEU A 180 10.89 -4.51 -12.12
C LEU A 180 11.03 -5.57 -11.02
N GLN A 181 10.17 -5.50 -10.00
CA GLN A 181 10.17 -6.50 -8.95
C GLN A 181 9.40 -7.77 -9.37
N ASP A 182 9.65 -8.86 -8.70
CA ASP A 182 9.05 -10.15 -8.97
C ASP A 182 7.63 -10.32 -8.38
N GLN A 183 6.98 -9.21 -8.01
CA GLN A 183 5.62 -9.17 -7.47
C GLN A 183 4.89 -7.89 -7.84
N VAL A 184 3.56 -7.94 -7.89
CA VAL A 184 2.70 -6.76 -7.87
C VAL A 184 2.63 -6.17 -6.46
N LEU A 185 2.20 -4.92 -6.31
CA LEU A 185 2.10 -4.21 -5.04
C LEU A 185 3.36 -4.38 -4.16
N PRO A 186 4.51 -3.85 -4.59
CA PRO A 186 5.77 -4.02 -3.85
C PRO A 186 5.74 -3.65 -2.35
N PRO A 187 4.86 -2.76 -1.84
CA PRO A 187 4.76 -2.52 -0.41
C PRO A 187 4.25 -3.71 0.42
N LEU A 188 3.43 -4.59 -0.15
CA LEU A 188 2.98 -5.82 0.52
C LEU A 188 4.09 -6.88 0.57
N ASP A 189 3.98 -7.80 1.51
CA ASP A 189 4.77 -9.03 1.47
C ASP A 189 4.30 -9.92 0.31
N ARG A 190 5.22 -10.71 -0.25
CA ARG A 190 5.04 -11.40 -1.53
C ARG A 190 3.79 -12.29 -1.57
N GLU A 191 3.61 -13.11 -0.55
CA GLU A 191 2.48 -14.02 -0.46
C GLU A 191 1.14 -13.28 -0.36
N MET A 192 1.14 -12.09 0.25
CA MET A 192 -0.06 -11.26 0.38
C MET A 192 -0.43 -10.54 -0.93
N ALA A 193 0.53 -10.37 -1.84
CA ALA A 193 0.30 -9.80 -3.18
C ALA A 193 -0.23 -10.84 -4.19
N GLN A 194 -0.06 -12.15 -3.95
CA GLN A 194 -0.42 -13.20 -4.90
C GLN A 194 -1.91 -13.26 -5.29
N PRO A 195 -2.87 -13.08 -4.36
CA PRO A 195 -4.28 -13.03 -4.77
C PRO A 195 -4.56 -11.92 -5.79
N ILE A 196 -3.92 -10.76 -5.64
CA ILE A 196 -4.06 -9.64 -6.59
C ILE A 196 -3.47 -10.01 -7.97
N ALA A 197 -2.28 -10.63 -8.00
CA ALA A 197 -1.69 -11.09 -9.26
C ALA A 197 -2.58 -12.10 -9.97
N ARG A 198 -3.20 -13.02 -9.24
CA ARG A 198 -4.16 -13.99 -9.79
C ARG A 198 -5.41 -13.32 -10.34
N THR A 199 -5.96 -12.35 -9.61
CA THR A 199 -7.14 -11.59 -10.07
C THR A 199 -6.82 -10.84 -11.36
N LEU A 200 -5.69 -10.16 -11.45
CA LEU A 200 -5.24 -9.48 -12.68
C LEU A 200 -5.17 -10.46 -13.86
N ALA A 201 -4.52 -11.62 -13.67
CA ALA A 201 -4.39 -12.65 -14.71
C ALA A 201 -5.75 -13.23 -15.12
N ALA A 202 -6.67 -13.47 -14.16
CA ALA A 202 -8.02 -13.94 -14.42
C ALA A 202 -8.85 -12.95 -15.26
N HIS A 203 -8.57 -11.65 -15.13
CA HIS A 203 -9.18 -10.60 -15.96
C HIS A 203 -8.41 -10.29 -17.25
N GLY A 204 -7.45 -11.15 -17.62
CA GLY A 204 -6.71 -11.04 -18.89
C GLY A 204 -5.61 -9.99 -18.91
N VAL A 205 -5.19 -9.46 -17.76
CA VAL A 205 -4.03 -8.58 -17.67
C VAL A 205 -2.76 -9.40 -17.86
N GLY A 206 -1.95 -9.06 -18.86
CA GLY A 206 -0.61 -9.62 -19.02
C GLY A 206 0.31 -9.13 -17.89
N LEU A 207 1.02 -10.05 -17.22
CA LEU A 207 1.98 -9.68 -16.18
C LEU A 207 3.40 -10.02 -16.64
N ARG A 208 4.32 -9.05 -16.54
CA ARG A 208 5.76 -9.18 -16.79
C ARG A 208 6.50 -8.73 -15.55
N LEU A 209 6.63 -9.64 -14.59
CA LEU A 209 7.31 -9.43 -13.31
C LEU A 209 8.80 -9.74 -13.44
N GLY A 210 9.65 -9.07 -12.64
CA GLY A 210 11.11 -9.17 -12.75
C GLY A 210 11.66 -8.58 -14.06
N GLN A 211 10.91 -7.68 -14.71
CA GLN A 211 11.24 -7.09 -16.00
C GLN A 211 11.13 -5.56 -15.92
N SER A 212 11.92 -4.88 -16.74
CA SER A 212 11.78 -3.44 -16.93
C SER A 212 11.74 -3.06 -18.40
N ALA A 213 11.17 -1.91 -18.69
CA ALA A 213 11.29 -1.30 -20.01
C ALA A 213 12.74 -0.86 -20.22
N GLU A 214 13.36 -1.31 -21.31
CA GLU A 214 14.73 -0.98 -21.69
C GLU A 214 14.76 0.14 -22.74
N ALA A 215 13.79 0.15 -23.63
CA ALA A 215 13.62 1.21 -24.63
C ALA A 215 12.17 1.31 -25.10
N PHE A 216 11.83 2.49 -25.60
CA PHE A 216 10.59 2.74 -26.32
C PHE A 216 10.94 3.05 -27.77
N GLU A 217 10.29 2.38 -28.71
CA GLU A 217 10.55 2.50 -30.13
C GLU A 217 9.28 2.94 -30.86
N PRO A 218 9.36 3.84 -31.84
CA PRO A 218 8.19 4.26 -32.61
C PRO A 218 7.67 3.09 -33.47
N ALA A 219 6.33 2.93 -33.53
CA ALA A 219 5.68 1.91 -34.34
C ALA A 219 4.36 2.41 -34.90
N GLY A 220 4.40 3.00 -36.11
CA GLY A 220 3.23 3.62 -36.72
C GLY A 220 2.66 4.73 -35.82
N GLU A 221 1.38 4.63 -35.45
CA GLU A 221 0.73 5.57 -34.52
C GLU A 221 0.94 5.23 -33.03
N GLY A 222 1.65 4.15 -32.73
CA GLY A 222 1.89 3.65 -31.36
C GLY A 222 3.38 3.55 -31.02
N VAL A 223 3.65 2.79 -29.98
CA VAL A 223 4.96 2.57 -29.38
C VAL A 223 5.18 1.07 -29.20
N VAL A 224 6.40 0.59 -29.42
CA VAL A 224 6.84 -0.73 -28.95
C VAL A 224 7.67 -0.55 -27.68
N VAL A 225 7.26 -1.19 -26.59
CA VAL A 225 8.05 -1.27 -25.37
C VAL A 225 8.95 -2.48 -25.45
N ARG A 226 10.27 -2.27 -25.50
CA ARG A 226 11.25 -3.35 -25.44
C ARG A 226 11.64 -3.62 -23.98
N LEU A 227 11.50 -4.86 -23.55
CA LEU A 227 11.80 -5.28 -22.18
C LEU A 227 13.25 -5.77 -22.06
N THR A 228 13.75 -5.83 -20.83
CA THR A 228 15.07 -6.38 -20.49
C THR A 228 15.23 -7.85 -20.88
N SER A 229 14.15 -8.61 -21.03
CA SER A 229 14.16 -9.97 -21.60
C SER A 229 14.32 -10.02 -23.12
N GLY A 230 14.26 -8.88 -23.82
CA GLY A 230 14.18 -8.80 -25.27
C GLY A 230 12.75 -8.89 -25.83
N GLU A 231 11.73 -9.19 -25.02
CA GLU A 231 10.33 -9.17 -25.45
C GLU A 231 9.91 -7.77 -25.90
N ARG A 232 9.08 -7.73 -26.94
CA ARG A 232 8.61 -6.50 -27.58
C ARG A 232 7.08 -6.39 -27.46
N LEU A 233 6.60 -5.39 -26.75
CA LEU A 233 5.18 -5.19 -26.47
C LEU A 233 4.66 -3.98 -27.26
N PRO A 234 3.82 -4.18 -28.30
CA PRO A 234 3.19 -3.08 -29.01
C PRO A 234 2.09 -2.44 -28.15
N ALA A 235 2.03 -1.11 -28.13
CA ALA A 235 1.07 -0.34 -27.35
C ALA A 235 0.65 0.93 -28.07
N GLY A 236 -0.64 1.27 -28.01
CA GLY A 236 -1.16 2.59 -28.37
C GLY A 236 -1.04 3.60 -27.22
N LEU A 237 -0.77 3.11 -26.01
CA LEU A 237 -0.62 3.90 -24.79
C LEU A 237 0.38 3.23 -23.85
N VAL A 238 1.32 3.99 -23.32
CA VAL A 238 2.22 3.56 -22.24
C VAL A 238 2.02 4.48 -21.04
N ILE A 239 1.71 3.89 -19.88
CA ILE A 239 1.56 4.62 -18.62
C ILE A 239 2.76 4.33 -17.73
N LEU A 240 3.48 5.36 -17.32
CA LEU A 240 4.61 5.26 -16.41
C LEU A 240 4.12 5.42 -14.96
N GLY A 241 4.01 4.30 -14.24
CA GLY A 241 3.62 4.21 -12.83
C GLY A 241 4.78 3.74 -11.92
N VAL A 242 6.03 4.11 -12.26
CA VAL A 242 7.26 3.62 -11.61
C VAL A 242 7.60 4.34 -10.29
N GLY A 243 6.67 5.08 -9.73
CA GLY A 243 6.83 5.81 -8.49
C GLY A 243 6.87 7.32 -8.66
N VAL A 244 7.08 8.00 -7.53
CA VAL A 244 7.11 9.46 -7.46
C VAL A 244 8.35 9.93 -6.69
N ARG A 245 8.75 11.19 -6.91
CA ARG A 245 9.79 11.86 -6.12
C ARG A 245 9.24 13.16 -5.53
N PRO A 246 9.66 13.56 -4.32
CA PRO A 246 9.32 14.85 -3.75
C PRO A 246 9.69 16.02 -4.67
N GLU A 247 8.81 16.98 -4.83
CA GLU A 247 9.13 18.26 -5.47
C GLU A 247 9.78 19.20 -4.45
N ASN A 248 11.08 19.13 -4.34
CA ASN A 248 11.87 19.80 -3.31
C ASN A 248 12.74 20.96 -3.83
N GLN A 249 12.63 21.32 -5.11
CA GLN A 249 13.54 22.29 -5.76
C GLN A 249 13.53 23.63 -5.04
N LEU A 250 12.35 24.13 -4.64
CA LEU A 250 12.22 25.38 -3.87
C LEU A 250 12.94 25.30 -2.52
N ALA A 251 12.77 24.18 -1.82
CA ALA A 251 13.40 23.96 -0.51
C ALA A 251 14.91 23.89 -0.62
N VAL A 252 15.43 23.12 -1.59
CA VAL A 252 16.86 22.99 -1.83
C VAL A 252 17.49 24.33 -2.23
N ALA A 253 16.86 25.05 -3.15
CA ALA A 253 17.34 26.37 -3.58
C ALA A 253 17.33 27.41 -2.46
N ALA A 254 16.38 27.31 -1.52
CA ALA A 254 16.30 28.14 -0.33
C ALA A 254 17.23 27.69 0.81
N GLY A 255 18.00 26.61 0.65
CA GLY A 255 18.89 26.06 1.68
C GLY A 255 18.16 25.46 2.88
N LEU A 256 16.98 24.90 2.67
CA LEU A 256 16.25 24.11 3.67
C LEU A 256 16.76 22.66 3.70
N ASP A 257 16.71 22.04 4.87
CA ASP A 257 17.17 20.68 5.04
C ASP A 257 16.28 19.67 4.30
N VAL A 258 16.93 18.77 3.55
CA VAL A 258 16.28 17.65 2.87
C VAL A 258 16.91 16.32 3.29
N GLY A 259 16.11 15.27 3.31
CA GLY A 259 16.57 13.92 3.59
C GLY A 259 17.25 13.25 2.39
N PRO A 260 17.88 12.08 2.57
CA PRO A 260 18.67 11.41 1.53
C PRO A 260 17.82 10.93 0.35
N ARG A 261 16.50 10.83 0.49
CA ARG A 261 15.55 10.51 -0.58
C ARG A 261 14.86 11.75 -1.15
N GLY A 262 15.34 12.94 -0.81
CA GLY A 262 14.84 14.22 -1.31
C GLY A 262 13.61 14.77 -0.59
N GLY A 263 13.09 14.13 0.46
CA GLY A 263 11.98 14.69 1.25
C GLY A 263 12.42 15.90 2.07
N ILE A 264 11.62 16.96 2.10
CA ILE A 264 11.86 18.13 2.93
C ILE A 264 11.74 17.69 4.39
N ARG A 265 12.78 17.88 5.19
CA ARG A 265 12.77 17.52 6.61
C ARG A 265 11.88 18.47 7.40
N VAL A 266 11.02 17.89 8.21
CA VAL A 266 10.14 18.64 9.12
C VAL A 266 10.14 18.01 10.51
N ASP A 267 9.88 18.86 11.51
CA ASP A 267 9.62 18.40 12.87
C ASP A 267 8.17 17.87 13.02
N ASP A 268 7.78 17.50 14.23
CA ASP A 268 6.43 17.01 14.52
C ASP A 268 5.34 18.11 14.45
N GLN A 269 5.74 19.38 14.34
CA GLN A 269 4.87 20.51 14.10
C GLN A 269 4.87 20.98 12.63
N MET A 270 5.47 20.20 11.73
CA MET A 270 5.63 20.47 10.29
C MET A 270 6.53 21.66 9.97
N ARG A 271 7.39 22.14 10.90
CA ARG A 271 8.39 23.17 10.62
C ARG A 271 9.58 22.56 9.90
N THR A 272 10.10 23.32 8.96
CA THR A 272 11.40 23.01 8.30
C THR A 272 12.57 23.45 9.19
N SER A 273 13.79 23.45 8.64
CA SER A 273 14.97 24.07 9.29
C SER A 273 14.86 25.59 9.43
N ASP A 274 13.83 26.22 8.86
CA ASP A 274 13.49 27.62 9.04
C ASP A 274 12.19 27.75 9.87
N PRO A 275 12.18 28.53 10.99
CA PRO A 275 11.03 28.63 11.89
C PRO A 275 9.80 29.32 11.28
N ASP A 276 9.96 29.99 10.15
CA ASP A 276 8.86 30.67 9.46
C ASP A 276 8.38 29.89 8.25
N ILE A 277 9.04 28.76 7.91
CA ILE A 277 8.69 27.93 6.77
C ILE A 277 8.27 26.53 7.22
N TYR A 278 7.12 26.10 6.77
CA TYR A 278 6.52 24.78 7.02
C TYR A 278 6.47 23.99 5.72
N ALA A 279 6.45 22.66 5.81
CA ALA A 279 6.22 21.81 4.64
C ALA A 279 5.28 20.66 4.95
N VAL A 280 4.44 20.26 3.97
CA VAL A 280 3.39 19.26 4.17
C VAL A 280 3.16 18.44 2.88
N GLY A 281 2.57 17.27 3.04
CA GLY A 281 2.16 16.39 1.94
C GLY A 281 3.29 15.51 1.42
N ASP A 282 3.19 15.11 0.15
CA ASP A 282 4.09 14.12 -0.47
C ASP A 282 5.53 14.58 -0.62
N ALA A 283 5.78 15.88 -0.41
CA ALA A 283 7.11 16.47 -0.47
C ALA A 283 7.96 16.27 0.79
N VAL A 284 7.38 15.84 1.91
CA VAL A 284 8.06 15.84 3.21
C VAL A 284 8.63 14.49 3.61
N GLU A 285 9.71 14.53 4.41
CA GLU A 285 10.23 13.40 5.18
C GLU A 285 9.77 13.56 6.63
N VAL A 286 9.02 12.57 7.11
CA VAL A 286 8.47 12.51 8.47
C VAL A 286 8.93 11.26 9.18
N LYS A 287 8.60 11.11 10.46
CA LYS A 287 8.90 9.91 11.23
C LYS A 287 7.90 8.78 10.94
N GLY A 288 8.38 7.56 10.71
CA GLY A 288 7.57 6.34 10.72
C GLY A 288 7.03 6.07 12.13
N PHE A 289 5.71 5.82 12.24
CA PHE A 289 5.07 5.64 13.54
C PHE A 289 5.57 4.40 14.28
N VAL A 290 5.75 3.29 13.58
CA VAL A 290 6.19 2.01 14.15
C VAL A 290 7.70 1.91 14.23
N SER A 291 8.39 2.22 13.13
CA SER A 291 9.85 2.08 13.03
C SER A 291 10.63 3.19 13.73
N GLY A 292 10.04 4.37 13.87
CA GLY A 292 10.74 5.57 14.32
C GLY A 292 11.73 6.14 13.29
N ALA A 293 11.93 5.47 12.16
CA ALA A 293 12.85 5.87 11.11
C ALA A 293 12.25 6.95 10.19
N PRO A 294 13.09 7.71 9.45
CA PRO A 294 12.61 8.63 8.43
C PRO A 294 11.78 7.91 7.35
N ALA A 295 10.62 8.45 7.04
CA ALA A 295 9.66 7.89 6.09
C ALA A 295 9.10 8.94 5.12
N GLN A 296 8.82 8.52 3.90
CA GLN A 296 8.11 9.29 2.89
C GLN A 296 6.91 8.45 2.45
N VAL A 297 5.71 8.96 2.70
CA VAL A 297 4.46 8.25 2.42
C VAL A 297 3.52 9.18 1.66
N PRO A 298 3.51 9.11 0.32
CA PRO A 298 2.71 9.99 -0.53
C PRO A 298 1.25 9.53 -0.53
N LEU A 299 0.51 9.91 0.53
CA LEU A 299 -0.90 9.58 0.74
C LEU A 299 -1.69 10.81 1.17
N ALA A 300 -2.92 10.94 0.67
CA ALA A 300 -3.80 12.09 0.94
C ALA A 300 -4.17 12.24 2.43
N GLY A 301 -4.38 11.12 3.15
CA GLY A 301 -4.68 11.15 4.59
C GLY A 301 -3.60 11.84 5.43
N PRO A 302 -2.33 11.41 5.37
CA PRO A 302 -1.19 12.11 5.95
C PRO A 302 -1.12 13.58 5.52
N ALA A 303 -1.19 13.87 4.21
CA ALA A 303 -1.09 15.22 3.67
C ALA A 303 -2.13 16.18 4.29
N ASN A 304 -3.40 15.76 4.38
CA ASN A 304 -4.47 16.54 4.99
C ASN A 304 -4.23 16.81 6.49
N ARG A 305 -3.77 15.81 7.25
CA ARG A 305 -3.46 15.98 8.68
C ARG A 305 -2.27 16.91 8.88
N GLN A 306 -1.21 16.76 8.08
CA GLN A 306 -0.03 17.63 8.11
C GLN A 306 -0.40 19.09 7.80
N GLY A 307 -1.21 19.34 6.77
CA GLY A 307 -1.70 20.68 6.45
C GLY A 307 -2.48 21.32 7.61
N ARG A 308 -3.33 20.53 8.27
CA ARG A 308 -4.05 20.97 9.46
C ARG A 308 -3.10 21.30 10.63
N ILE A 309 -2.11 20.45 10.89
CA ILE A 309 -1.13 20.64 11.97
C ILE A 309 -0.26 21.87 11.72
N ALA A 310 0.23 22.06 10.50
CA ALA A 310 0.99 23.25 10.13
C ALA A 310 0.19 24.55 10.41
N ALA A 311 -1.07 24.59 9.98
CA ALA A 311 -1.95 25.73 10.27
C ALA A 311 -2.20 25.89 11.77
N ASP A 312 -2.51 24.83 12.51
CA ASP A 312 -2.70 24.88 13.97
C ASP A 312 -1.46 25.45 14.66
N THR A 313 -0.25 24.99 14.29
CA THR A 313 1.02 25.48 14.87
C THR A 313 1.27 26.95 14.56
N ILE A 314 1.06 27.38 13.30
CA ILE A 314 1.22 28.78 12.88
C ILE A 314 0.34 29.72 13.71
N PHE A 315 -0.86 29.28 14.06
CA PHE A 315 -1.81 30.06 14.86
C PHE A 315 -1.75 29.76 16.36
N GLY A 316 -0.61 29.23 16.85
CA GLY A 316 -0.29 29.11 18.26
C GLY A 316 -0.93 27.94 19.00
N ARG A 317 -1.43 26.91 18.29
CA ARG A 317 -1.92 25.68 18.91
C ARG A 317 -0.79 24.65 19.01
N ASP A 318 -0.71 23.93 20.12
CA ASP A 318 0.20 22.78 20.27
C ASP A 318 -0.42 21.56 19.58
N SER A 319 -0.18 21.44 18.29
CA SER A 319 -0.63 20.32 17.45
C SER A 319 0.58 19.60 16.89
N ARG A 320 0.60 18.24 17.00
CA ARG A 320 1.77 17.45 16.65
C ARG A 320 1.42 16.26 15.75
N TYR A 321 2.24 16.04 14.75
CA TYR A 321 2.15 14.88 13.88
C TYR A 321 2.85 13.69 14.52
N ARG A 322 2.07 12.68 14.86
CA ARG A 322 2.58 11.48 15.55
C ARG A 322 3.41 10.54 14.65
N GLY A 323 3.59 10.89 13.40
CA GLY A 323 4.24 10.08 12.38
C GLY A 323 3.25 9.36 11.46
N THR A 324 3.81 8.70 10.45
CA THR A 324 3.02 7.92 9.47
C THR A 324 3.19 6.42 9.68
N GLN A 325 2.13 5.66 9.52
CA GLN A 325 2.16 4.20 9.54
C GLN A 325 1.89 3.58 8.16
N GLY A 326 1.71 4.39 7.13
CA GLY A 326 1.57 3.93 5.76
C GLY A 326 0.31 3.11 5.52
N THR A 327 -0.79 3.40 6.22
CA THR A 327 -2.06 2.71 5.99
C THR A 327 -2.55 2.98 4.57
N ALA A 328 -2.67 1.92 3.78
CA ALA A 328 -3.01 1.98 2.37
C ALA A 328 -3.95 0.83 1.99
N ILE A 329 -4.80 1.09 1.01
CA ILE A 329 -5.76 0.12 0.47
C ILE A 329 -5.90 0.34 -1.02
N VAL A 330 -6.11 -0.75 -1.76
CA VAL A 330 -6.43 -0.74 -3.19
C VAL A 330 -7.42 -1.85 -3.51
N ARG A 331 -8.37 -1.55 -4.37
CA ARG A 331 -9.21 -2.55 -5.03
C ARG A 331 -8.70 -2.78 -6.45
N VAL A 332 -8.65 -4.04 -6.85
CA VAL A 332 -8.30 -4.48 -8.20
C VAL A 332 -9.36 -5.49 -8.62
N PHE A 333 -10.29 -5.09 -9.46
CA PHE A 333 -11.53 -5.80 -9.78
C PHE A 333 -12.33 -6.14 -8.51
N GLU A 334 -12.54 -7.43 -8.21
CA GLU A 334 -13.21 -7.88 -6.99
C GLU A 334 -12.27 -8.01 -5.79
N ALA A 335 -10.96 -8.06 -6.01
CA ALA A 335 -9.99 -8.24 -4.92
C ALA A 335 -9.57 -6.92 -4.30
N THR A 336 -9.53 -6.88 -2.98
CA THR A 336 -9.04 -5.74 -2.19
C THR A 336 -7.79 -6.17 -1.43
N ALA A 337 -6.74 -5.34 -1.47
CA ALA A 337 -5.55 -5.50 -0.66
C ALA A 337 -5.30 -4.25 0.17
N ALA A 338 -4.97 -4.43 1.45
CA ALA A 338 -4.68 -3.32 2.35
C ALA A 338 -3.56 -3.65 3.34
N MET A 339 -2.92 -2.61 3.85
CA MET A 339 -1.84 -2.73 4.82
C MET A 339 -1.82 -1.55 5.79
N THR A 340 -1.21 -1.77 6.96
CA THR A 340 -0.93 -0.74 7.95
C THR A 340 0.30 -1.12 8.78
N GLY A 341 1.09 -0.13 9.20
CA GLY A 341 2.34 -0.36 9.91
C GLY A 341 3.44 -0.90 9.00
N GLU A 342 4.34 -1.71 9.57
CA GLU A 342 5.49 -2.25 8.85
C GLU A 342 5.16 -3.56 8.14
N SER A 343 5.80 -3.78 6.98
CA SER A 343 5.83 -5.09 6.33
C SER A 343 6.96 -5.95 6.90
N GLU A 344 6.94 -7.24 6.66
CA GLU A 344 8.02 -8.15 7.03
C GLU A 344 9.36 -7.71 6.41
N LYS A 345 9.33 -7.26 5.15
CA LYS A 345 10.50 -6.68 4.47
C LYS A 345 11.03 -5.43 5.17
N GLY A 346 10.13 -4.58 5.67
CA GLY A 346 10.48 -3.38 6.43
C GLY A 346 11.15 -3.72 7.76
N LEU A 347 10.58 -4.65 8.52
CA LEU A 347 11.13 -5.10 9.81
C LEU A 347 12.50 -5.78 9.64
N ARG A 348 12.65 -6.67 8.64
CA ARG A 348 13.95 -7.30 8.32
C ARG A 348 15.02 -6.26 7.97
N ARG A 349 14.69 -5.26 7.15
CA ARG A 349 15.62 -4.18 6.78
C ARG A 349 16.02 -3.33 7.99
N ALA A 350 15.10 -3.14 8.92
CA ALA A 350 15.34 -2.42 10.17
C ALA A 350 16.06 -3.26 11.24
N GLY A 351 16.35 -4.56 10.99
CA GLY A 351 16.91 -5.48 11.97
C GLY A 351 16.03 -5.67 13.20
N ARG A 352 14.70 -5.53 13.05
CA ARG A 352 13.75 -5.61 14.15
C ARG A 352 13.13 -7.00 14.24
N ASP A 353 13.24 -7.61 15.41
CA ASP A 353 12.62 -8.90 15.69
C ASP A 353 11.09 -8.82 15.62
N TYR A 354 10.48 -9.84 15.03
CA TYR A 354 9.05 -9.96 14.92
C TYR A 354 8.60 -11.42 14.91
N ARG A 355 7.35 -11.63 15.22
CA ARG A 355 6.58 -12.86 14.96
C ARG A 355 5.47 -12.53 13.98
N LYS A 356 5.03 -13.56 13.24
CA LYS A 356 3.92 -13.42 12.29
C LYS A 356 2.90 -14.52 12.46
N VAL A 357 1.66 -14.21 12.17
CA VAL A 357 0.56 -15.18 12.08
C VAL A 357 -0.29 -14.91 10.85
N TYR A 358 -0.93 -15.96 10.37
CA TYR A 358 -1.89 -15.90 9.27
C TYR A 358 -3.21 -16.50 9.72
N VAL A 359 -4.32 -15.83 9.40
CA VAL A 359 -5.67 -16.35 9.57
C VAL A 359 -6.47 -16.16 8.27
N HIS A 360 -7.38 -17.09 8.00
CA HIS A 360 -8.21 -17.11 6.79
C HIS A 360 -9.70 -17.18 7.11
N PRO A 361 -10.25 -16.25 7.91
CA PRO A 361 -11.66 -16.22 8.24
C PRO A 361 -12.50 -15.69 7.09
N ASN A 362 -13.82 -15.87 7.17
CA ASN A 362 -14.76 -15.12 6.37
C ASN A 362 -14.93 -13.69 6.93
N GLN A 363 -15.29 -12.73 6.09
CA GLN A 363 -15.50 -11.34 6.50
C GLN A 363 -16.74 -11.19 7.40
N HIS A 364 -17.72 -12.09 7.31
CA HIS A 364 -18.89 -12.19 8.20
C HIS A 364 -19.24 -13.67 8.47
N ALA A 365 -20.32 -13.91 9.18
CA ALA A 365 -20.74 -15.25 9.57
C ALA A 365 -20.93 -16.18 8.36
N GLY A 366 -20.23 -17.32 8.33
CA GLY A 366 -20.20 -18.22 7.19
C GLY A 366 -21.55 -18.88 6.83
N TYR A 367 -22.49 -18.88 7.77
CA TYR A 367 -23.87 -19.36 7.54
C TYR A 367 -24.78 -18.29 6.90
N TYR A 368 -24.34 -17.03 6.86
CA TYR A 368 -25.09 -15.96 6.21
C TYR A 368 -24.66 -15.86 4.73
N PRO A 369 -25.62 -15.65 3.79
CA PRO A 369 -25.32 -15.62 2.38
C PRO A 369 -24.29 -14.55 1.99
N GLY A 370 -23.44 -14.88 1.03
CA GLY A 370 -22.44 -13.95 0.50
C GLY A 370 -21.12 -13.91 1.29
N ALA A 371 -20.91 -14.84 2.22
CA ALA A 371 -19.66 -14.91 2.97
C ALA A 371 -18.45 -15.13 2.06
N LYS A 372 -17.46 -14.25 2.16
CA LYS A 372 -16.21 -14.27 1.40
C LYS A 372 -15.02 -14.43 2.34
N ALA A 373 -14.13 -15.34 1.99
CA ALA A 373 -12.92 -15.54 2.78
C ALA A 373 -11.90 -14.44 2.53
N MET A 374 -11.24 -13.98 3.59
CA MET A 374 -10.07 -13.10 3.53
C MET A 374 -8.84 -13.79 4.09
N THR A 375 -7.68 -13.27 3.77
CA THR A 375 -6.41 -13.59 4.42
C THR A 375 -5.94 -12.37 5.20
N LEU A 376 -5.65 -12.54 6.47
CA LEU A 376 -5.07 -11.53 7.34
C LEU A 376 -3.72 -12.03 7.87
N LYS A 377 -2.67 -11.24 7.65
CA LYS A 377 -1.33 -11.40 8.21
C LYS A 377 -1.13 -10.35 9.29
N LEU A 378 -0.69 -10.77 10.47
CA LEU A 378 -0.37 -9.88 11.60
C LEU A 378 1.10 -10.04 11.99
N LEU A 379 1.80 -8.93 12.16
CA LEU A 379 3.19 -8.84 12.61
C LEU A 379 3.23 -8.21 14.00
N PHE A 380 3.94 -8.82 14.93
CA PHE A 380 4.01 -8.34 16.31
C PHE A 380 5.39 -8.58 16.95
N SER A 381 5.69 -7.83 17.98
CA SER A 381 6.92 -7.94 18.77
C SER A 381 6.92 -9.20 19.63
N PRO A 382 7.97 -10.03 19.60
CA PRO A 382 8.01 -11.26 20.41
C PRO A 382 8.12 -11.00 21.91
N GLY A 383 8.63 -9.84 22.34
CA GLY A 383 8.85 -9.53 23.74
C GLY A 383 7.62 -9.05 24.49
N ASP A 384 6.85 -8.15 23.89
CA ASP A 384 5.73 -7.47 24.54
C ASP A 384 4.38 -7.68 23.83
N GLY A 385 4.36 -8.40 22.71
CA GLY A 385 3.15 -8.62 21.93
C GLY A 385 2.62 -7.39 21.16
N ARG A 386 3.35 -6.27 21.15
CA ARG A 386 2.93 -5.03 20.48
C ARG A 386 2.76 -5.24 18.99
N ILE A 387 1.67 -4.72 18.42
CA ILE A 387 1.38 -4.83 16.99
C ILE A 387 2.36 -3.95 16.21
N LEU A 388 3.03 -4.53 15.22
CA LEU A 388 4.02 -3.86 14.37
C LEU A 388 3.49 -3.55 12.97
N GLY A 389 2.61 -4.39 12.47
CA GLY A 389 2.02 -4.22 11.16
C GLY A 389 1.00 -5.29 10.82
N ALA A 390 0.21 -5.03 9.81
CA ALA A 390 -0.77 -5.97 9.31
C ALA A 390 -1.03 -5.79 7.81
N GLN A 391 -1.39 -6.88 7.15
CA GLN A 391 -1.79 -6.91 5.75
C GLN A 391 -3.04 -7.78 5.63
N ALA A 392 -3.99 -7.35 4.81
CA ALA A 392 -5.17 -8.13 4.53
C ALA A 392 -5.48 -8.14 3.04
N VAL A 393 -5.95 -9.28 2.54
CA VAL A 393 -6.40 -9.44 1.16
C VAL A 393 -7.67 -10.28 1.11
N GLY A 394 -8.64 -9.88 0.30
CA GLY A 394 -9.92 -10.55 0.13
C GLY A 394 -10.83 -9.77 -0.80
N GLU A 395 -12.05 -10.24 -0.99
CA GLU A 395 -13.03 -9.53 -1.81
C GLU A 395 -13.78 -8.46 -0.98
N ASP A 396 -14.03 -8.73 0.29
CA ASP A 396 -14.92 -7.93 1.13
C ASP A 396 -14.42 -7.79 2.58
N GLY A 397 -14.73 -6.67 3.25
CA GLY A 397 -14.44 -6.43 4.67
C GLY A 397 -12.96 -6.29 5.04
N VAL A 398 -12.07 -6.14 4.06
CA VAL A 398 -10.63 -5.90 4.24
C VAL A 398 -10.39 -4.53 4.86
N ASP A 399 -11.10 -3.52 4.40
CA ASP A 399 -11.07 -2.13 4.87
C ASP A 399 -11.36 -2.03 6.37
N LYS A 400 -12.48 -2.62 6.82
CA LYS A 400 -12.87 -2.63 8.24
C LYS A 400 -11.75 -3.18 9.12
N ARG A 401 -11.09 -4.27 8.71
CA ARG A 401 -10.07 -4.93 9.55
C ARG A 401 -8.76 -4.15 9.57
N ILE A 402 -8.35 -3.62 8.44
CA ILE A 402 -7.15 -2.77 8.41
C ILE A 402 -7.36 -1.48 9.19
N ASP A 403 -8.54 -0.86 9.16
CA ASP A 403 -8.82 0.34 9.95
C ASP A 403 -8.79 0.06 11.46
N VAL A 404 -9.37 -1.06 11.91
CA VAL A 404 -9.27 -1.48 13.32
C VAL A 404 -7.80 -1.67 13.73
N LEU A 405 -6.99 -2.37 12.92
CA LEU A 405 -5.57 -2.59 13.20
C LEU A 405 -4.76 -1.31 13.11
N ALA A 406 -5.10 -0.39 12.22
CA ALA A 406 -4.46 0.92 12.15
C ALA A 406 -4.67 1.73 13.43
N VAL A 407 -5.90 1.72 13.98
CA VAL A 407 -6.21 2.37 15.26
C VAL A 407 -5.52 1.64 16.42
N ALA A 408 -5.51 0.30 16.42
CA ALA A 408 -4.83 -0.50 17.43
C ALA A 408 -3.32 -0.19 17.49
N ILE A 409 -2.63 -0.10 16.34
CA ILE A 409 -1.23 0.32 16.27
C ILE A 409 -1.06 1.73 16.86
N GLN A 410 -1.91 2.70 16.51
CA GLN A 410 -1.82 4.07 17.03
C GLN A 410 -2.07 4.15 18.53
N ALA A 411 -2.89 3.26 19.07
CA ALA A 411 -3.17 3.14 20.50
C ALA A 411 -2.05 2.38 21.26
N GLY A 412 -1.10 1.78 20.54
CA GLY A 412 -0.03 0.98 21.15
C GLY A 412 -0.51 -0.38 21.68
N MET A 413 -1.62 -0.88 21.15
CA MET A 413 -2.21 -2.16 21.56
C MET A 413 -1.31 -3.35 21.23
N THR A 414 -1.55 -4.43 21.93
CA THR A 414 -0.88 -5.72 21.83
C THR A 414 -1.77 -6.78 21.20
N VAL A 415 -1.23 -7.95 20.91
CA VAL A 415 -2.00 -9.10 20.45
C VAL A 415 -2.98 -9.60 21.51
N PHE A 416 -2.71 -9.36 22.79
CA PHE A 416 -3.60 -9.71 23.92
C PHE A 416 -4.83 -8.79 23.94
N ASP A 417 -4.66 -7.51 23.62
CA ASP A 417 -5.79 -6.58 23.49
C ASP A 417 -6.71 -6.96 22.32
N LEU A 418 -6.16 -7.56 21.24
CA LEU A 418 -6.97 -8.04 20.12
C LEU A 418 -7.79 -9.28 20.47
N GLU A 419 -7.32 -10.14 21.39
CA GLU A 419 -8.14 -11.25 21.91
C GLU A 419 -9.42 -10.74 22.58
N GLU A 420 -9.30 -9.66 23.35
CA GLU A 420 -10.36 -9.08 24.17
C GLU A 420 -11.18 -8.00 23.43
N ALA A 421 -10.81 -7.66 22.19
CA ALA A 421 -11.45 -6.58 21.46
C ALA A 421 -12.95 -6.86 21.26
N GLU A 422 -13.82 -5.99 21.82
CA GLU A 422 -15.25 -6.03 21.60
C GLU A 422 -15.62 -5.28 20.32
N LEU A 423 -15.94 -6.03 19.28
CA LEU A 423 -16.27 -5.50 17.96
C LEU A 423 -17.73 -5.74 17.61
N ALA A 424 -18.31 -4.83 16.83
CA ALA A 424 -19.70 -4.90 16.43
C ALA A 424 -19.99 -6.20 15.65
N TYR A 425 -21.01 -6.94 16.12
CA TYR A 425 -21.45 -8.18 15.53
C TYR A 425 -22.94 -8.16 15.16
N SER A 426 -23.19 -8.55 13.93
CA SER A 426 -24.43 -9.12 13.42
C SER A 426 -24.04 -9.97 12.20
N PRO A 427 -24.78 -11.04 11.86
CA PRO A 427 -24.38 -11.98 10.81
C PRO A 427 -23.99 -11.36 9.47
N GLN A 428 -24.60 -10.23 9.10
CA GLN A 428 -24.34 -9.49 7.85
C GLN A 428 -23.02 -8.73 7.86
N TYR A 429 -22.50 -8.38 9.06
CA TYR A 429 -21.36 -7.45 9.20
C TYR A 429 -20.09 -8.09 9.76
N GLY A 430 -20.22 -9.25 10.41
CA GLY A 430 -19.10 -9.89 11.06
C GLY A 430 -19.42 -11.30 11.57
N SER A 431 -18.53 -11.82 12.38
CA SER A 431 -18.69 -13.04 13.15
C SER A 431 -18.54 -12.70 14.64
N ALA A 432 -19.12 -13.50 15.53
CA ALA A 432 -18.94 -13.33 16.97
C ALA A 432 -17.45 -13.37 17.37
N LYS A 433 -16.64 -14.12 16.62
CA LYS A 433 -15.17 -14.05 16.62
C LYS A 433 -14.75 -13.35 15.33
N ASP A 434 -14.62 -12.02 15.37
CA ASP A 434 -14.21 -11.24 14.20
C ASP A 434 -12.82 -11.69 13.71
N PRO A 435 -12.47 -11.53 12.43
CA PRO A 435 -11.12 -11.75 11.94
C PRO A 435 -10.02 -11.14 12.80
N ILE A 436 -10.28 -10.00 13.45
CA ILE A 436 -9.35 -9.36 14.39
C ILE A 436 -9.15 -10.22 15.65
N ASN A 437 -10.22 -10.69 16.26
CA ASN A 437 -10.13 -11.58 17.41
C ASN A 437 -9.42 -12.89 17.04
N MET A 438 -9.74 -13.45 15.88
CA MET A 438 -9.06 -14.66 15.38
C MET A 438 -7.55 -14.47 15.23
N ALA A 439 -7.12 -13.32 14.69
CA ALA A 439 -5.70 -12.98 14.62
C ALA A 439 -5.09 -12.79 16.02
N GLY A 440 -5.82 -12.13 16.94
CA GLY A 440 -5.45 -11.97 18.34
C GLY A 440 -5.25 -13.31 19.05
N PHE A 441 -6.22 -14.23 18.97
CA PHE A 441 -6.13 -15.57 19.59
C PHE A 441 -4.90 -16.33 19.11
N VAL A 442 -4.64 -16.36 17.80
CA VAL A 442 -3.49 -17.08 17.25
C VAL A 442 -2.19 -16.41 17.68
N ALA A 443 -2.10 -15.07 17.57
CA ALA A 443 -0.88 -14.32 17.89
C ALA A 443 -0.56 -14.37 19.40
N ALA A 444 -1.56 -14.25 20.28
CA ALA A 444 -1.38 -14.35 21.71
C ALA A 444 -0.95 -15.76 22.15
N ALA A 445 -1.53 -16.81 21.55
CA ALA A 445 -1.09 -18.19 21.81
C ALA A 445 0.37 -18.42 21.35
N VAL A 446 0.79 -17.82 20.23
CA VAL A 446 2.19 -17.84 19.78
C VAL A 446 3.09 -17.07 20.76
N ALA A 447 2.65 -15.89 21.20
CA ALA A 447 3.41 -15.08 22.17
C ALA A 447 3.61 -15.79 23.51
N ARG A 448 2.57 -16.53 23.99
CA ARG A 448 2.65 -17.36 25.21
C ARG A 448 3.47 -18.65 25.04
N GLY A 449 3.91 -19.01 23.82
CA GLY A 449 4.60 -20.27 23.54
C GLY A 449 3.67 -21.51 23.50
N GLU A 450 2.37 -21.30 23.53
CA GLU A 450 1.36 -22.37 23.54
C GLU A 450 1.11 -22.96 22.15
N TYR A 451 1.48 -22.23 21.10
CA TYR A 451 1.22 -22.58 19.71
C TYR A 451 2.50 -22.56 18.87
N PRO A 452 3.29 -23.65 18.90
CA PRO A 452 4.46 -23.79 18.02
C PRO A 452 4.07 -23.74 16.56
N GLN A 453 4.74 -22.88 15.79
CA GLN A 453 4.50 -22.68 14.37
C GLN A 453 5.74 -22.93 13.52
N VAL A 454 5.51 -23.42 12.30
CA VAL A 454 6.47 -23.50 11.21
C VAL A 454 5.93 -22.66 10.07
N TYR A 455 6.77 -21.94 9.37
CA TYR A 455 6.36 -21.14 8.23
C TYR A 455 6.58 -21.88 6.91
N ALA A 456 5.79 -21.54 5.89
CA ALA A 456 5.84 -22.21 4.60
C ALA A 456 7.20 -22.07 3.90
N GLU A 457 7.88 -20.95 4.07
CA GLU A 457 9.23 -20.69 3.56
C GLU A 457 10.29 -21.57 4.23
N ASP A 458 10.06 -22.01 5.47
CA ASP A 458 11.01 -22.82 6.22
C ASP A 458 10.90 -24.32 5.89
N LEU A 459 9.81 -24.75 5.23
CA LEU A 459 9.60 -26.18 4.92
C LEU A 459 10.69 -26.77 4.03
N GLU A 460 11.32 -25.99 3.16
CA GLU A 460 12.38 -26.46 2.26
C GLU A 460 13.72 -26.58 2.98
N SER A 461 14.02 -25.70 3.93
CA SER A 461 15.20 -25.77 4.76
C SER A 461 15.05 -26.70 5.97
N TRP A 462 13.82 -27.15 6.25
CA TRP A 462 13.46 -28.02 7.37
C TRP A 462 14.28 -29.33 7.49
N PRO A 463 14.80 -29.94 6.39
CA PRO A 463 15.50 -31.21 6.48
C PRO A 463 16.90 -31.19 7.07
N ALA A 464 17.59 -30.04 7.11
CA ALA A 464 19.01 -30.02 7.48
C ALA A 464 19.23 -30.39 8.95
N ASP A 465 18.39 -29.85 9.86
CA ASP A 465 18.52 -30.04 11.32
C ASP A 465 17.51 -31.06 11.89
N ARG A 466 16.46 -31.40 11.13
CA ARG A 466 15.35 -32.28 11.56
C ARG A 466 15.08 -33.38 10.55
N ARG A 467 16.14 -34.04 10.06
CA ARG A 467 16.05 -35.19 9.14
C ARG A 467 15.12 -36.25 9.73
N GLY A 468 14.02 -36.51 9.01
CA GLY A 468 13.04 -37.49 9.40
C GLY A 468 11.77 -36.92 10.04
N SER A 469 11.53 -35.60 10.03
CA SER A 469 10.23 -35.06 10.45
C SER A 469 9.09 -35.59 9.56
N ILE A 470 7.91 -35.73 10.16
CA ILE A 470 6.71 -36.16 9.46
C ILE A 470 5.92 -34.90 9.09
N LEU A 471 5.56 -34.76 7.83
CA LEU A 471 4.62 -33.76 7.37
C LEU A 471 3.22 -34.40 7.36
N LEU A 472 2.31 -33.95 8.24
CA LEU A 472 1.00 -34.54 8.45
C LEU A 472 -0.11 -33.64 7.92
N ASP A 473 -0.84 -34.11 6.90
CA ASP A 473 -2.06 -33.49 6.41
C ASP A 473 -3.28 -34.02 7.16
N VAL A 474 -3.96 -33.14 7.88
CA VAL A 474 -5.18 -33.49 8.64
C VAL A 474 -6.47 -33.01 7.98
N ARG A 475 -6.43 -32.75 6.69
CA ARG A 475 -7.60 -32.39 5.88
C ARG A 475 -8.48 -33.61 5.58
N THR A 476 -9.63 -33.38 4.96
CA THR A 476 -10.44 -34.45 4.43
C THR A 476 -9.76 -35.12 3.24
N ALA A 477 -10.12 -36.38 2.91
CA ALA A 477 -9.61 -37.07 1.73
C ALA A 477 -9.82 -36.24 0.44
N ARG A 478 -11.00 -35.65 0.28
CA ARG A 478 -11.33 -34.81 -0.87
C ARG A 478 -10.37 -33.59 -1.00
N GLU A 479 -10.02 -32.96 0.12
CA GLU A 479 -9.06 -31.83 0.11
C GLU A 479 -7.64 -32.29 -0.22
N PHE A 480 -7.26 -33.47 0.27
CA PHE A 480 -5.95 -34.07 -0.01
C PHE A 480 -5.81 -34.46 -1.49
N ASP A 481 -6.81 -35.13 -2.05
CA ASP A 481 -6.84 -35.58 -3.45
C ASP A 481 -6.85 -34.38 -4.43
N ALA A 482 -7.42 -33.25 -4.03
CA ALA A 482 -7.40 -32.01 -4.81
C ALA A 482 -6.01 -31.33 -4.84
N GLY A 483 -5.05 -31.83 -4.07
CA GLY A 483 -3.67 -31.36 -4.01
C GLY A 483 -3.15 -31.29 -2.58
N ALA A 484 -1.91 -31.74 -2.37
CA ALA A 484 -1.25 -31.80 -1.07
C ALA A 484 0.17 -31.21 -1.14
N ILE A 485 0.79 -30.98 0.01
CA ILE A 485 2.23 -30.68 0.07
C ILE A 485 2.98 -31.97 -0.22
N PRO A 486 3.94 -32.00 -1.16
CA PRO A 486 4.66 -33.22 -1.52
C PRO A 486 5.28 -33.90 -0.29
N GLY A 487 5.14 -35.24 -0.23
CA GLY A 487 5.66 -36.05 0.88
C GLY A 487 4.82 -36.03 2.17
N ALA A 488 3.64 -35.44 2.15
CA ALA A 488 2.75 -35.46 3.30
C ALA A 488 2.11 -36.83 3.54
N THR A 489 2.09 -37.25 4.79
CA THR A 489 1.24 -38.35 5.29
C THR A 489 -0.15 -37.82 5.52
N HIS A 490 -1.18 -38.53 5.05
CA HIS A 490 -2.57 -38.11 5.20
C HIS A 490 -3.28 -38.91 6.30
N ILE A 491 -3.74 -38.22 7.34
CA ILE A 491 -4.63 -38.76 8.35
C ILE A 491 -5.64 -37.67 8.71
N PRO A 492 -6.92 -37.80 8.33
CA PRO A 492 -7.95 -36.83 8.70
C PRO A 492 -8.00 -36.60 10.20
N ILE A 493 -8.24 -35.34 10.62
CA ILE A 493 -8.25 -34.97 12.05
C ILE A 493 -9.19 -35.84 12.87
N ASP A 494 -10.33 -36.26 12.30
CA ASP A 494 -11.34 -37.07 12.99
C ASP A 494 -10.87 -38.50 13.27
N GLU A 495 -9.89 -39.01 12.51
CA GLU A 495 -9.26 -40.31 12.70
C GLU A 495 -7.99 -40.24 13.57
N LEU A 496 -7.36 -39.06 13.67
CA LEU A 496 -6.03 -38.90 14.26
C LEU A 496 -5.95 -39.46 15.69
N ARG A 497 -7.00 -39.28 16.48
CA ARG A 497 -7.04 -39.71 17.90
C ARG A 497 -6.89 -41.21 18.11
N THR A 498 -7.33 -42.02 17.17
CA THR A 498 -7.25 -43.48 17.19
C THR A 498 -6.05 -44.05 16.49
N ARG A 499 -5.24 -43.18 15.84
CA ARG A 499 -4.10 -43.56 15.02
C ARG A 499 -2.75 -43.00 15.53
N LEU A 500 -2.70 -42.56 16.78
CA LEU A 500 -1.50 -41.97 17.38
C LEU A 500 -0.31 -42.96 17.44
N ASP A 501 -0.56 -44.24 17.58
CA ASP A 501 0.46 -45.27 17.66
C ASP A 501 1.18 -45.53 16.30
N GLU A 502 0.67 -44.97 15.22
CA GLU A 502 1.35 -45.04 13.90
C GLU A 502 2.57 -44.09 13.83
N PHE A 503 2.71 -43.16 14.77
CA PHE A 503 3.79 -42.20 14.74
C PHE A 503 4.96 -42.62 15.64
N PRO A 504 6.20 -42.55 15.13
CA PRO A 504 7.40 -42.73 15.95
C PRO A 504 7.55 -41.56 16.92
N ARG A 505 7.95 -41.85 18.16
CA ARG A 505 8.06 -40.87 19.25
C ARG A 505 9.28 -39.92 19.11
N ASP A 506 10.27 -40.32 18.38
CA ASP A 506 11.55 -39.63 18.18
C ASP A 506 11.56 -38.69 16.97
N ARG A 507 10.46 -38.59 16.23
CA ARG A 507 10.36 -37.76 15.04
C ARG A 507 9.44 -36.57 15.25
N PRO A 508 9.89 -35.33 14.96
CA PRO A 508 9.03 -34.15 14.98
C PRO A 508 7.91 -34.24 13.94
N ILE A 509 6.75 -33.68 14.23
CA ILE A 509 5.59 -33.69 13.34
C ILE A 509 5.21 -32.26 12.98
N VAL A 510 5.21 -31.91 11.68
CA VAL A 510 4.63 -30.68 11.18
C VAL A 510 3.23 -30.95 10.66
N VAL A 511 2.25 -30.34 11.29
CA VAL A 511 0.83 -30.57 10.99
C VAL A 511 0.30 -29.44 10.12
N TYR A 512 -0.49 -29.76 9.13
CA TYR A 512 -1.23 -28.73 8.39
C TYR A 512 -2.66 -29.16 8.06
N CYS A 513 -3.51 -28.15 7.94
CA CYS A 513 -4.83 -28.29 7.32
C CYS A 513 -5.02 -27.21 6.25
N GLN A 514 -6.26 -26.94 5.83
CA GLN A 514 -6.51 -25.93 4.78
C GLN A 514 -6.15 -24.49 5.20
N ALA A 515 -6.46 -24.09 6.44
CA ALA A 515 -6.40 -22.68 6.91
C ALA A 515 -5.76 -22.50 8.29
N GLY A 516 -5.19 -23.57 8.88
CA GLY A 516 -4.48 -23.54 10.17
C GLY A 516 -5.30 -24.04 11.37
N GLN A 517 -6.62 -23.89 11.41
CA GLN A 517 -7.45 -24.20 12.61
C GLN A 517 -7.48 -25.69 12.97
N ARG A 518 -7.81 -26.59 12.03
CA ARG A 518 -7.78 -28.05 12.27
C ARG A 518 -6.36 -28.53 12.59
N GLY A 519 -5.35 -27.92 11.92
CA GLY A 519 -3.94 -28.16 12.21
C GLY A 519 -3.56 -27.78 13.65
N TYR A 520 -4.08 -26.67 14.17
CA TYR A 520 -3.91 -26.28 15.57
C TYR A 520 -4.48 -27.35 16.52
N VAL A 521 -5.72 -27.78 16.29
CA VAL A 521 -6.36 -28.80 17.14
C VAL A 521 -5.54 -30.10 17.11
N ALA A 522 -5.09 -30.54 15.94
CA ALA A 522 -4.25 -31.72 15.78
C ALA A 522 -2.88 -31.56 16.46
N THR A 523 -2.25 -30.40 16.32
CA THR A 523 -0.97 -30.09 17.01
C THR A 523 -1.14 -30.17 18.54
N ARG A 524 -2.21 -29.60 19.10
CA ARG A 524 -2.51 -29.69 20.53
C ARG A 524 -2.72 -31.14 20.97
N LEU A 525 -3.48 -31.92 20.19
CA LEU A 525 -3.71 -33.35 20.45
C LEU A 525 -2.39 -34.12 20.52
N LEU A 526 -1.53 -33.97 19.52
CA LEU A 526 -0.23 -34.64 19.44
C LEU A 526 0.69 -34.24 20.59
N ARG A 527 0.76 -32.95 20.93
CA ARG A 527 1.57 -32.47 22.05
C ARG A 527 1.08 -33.02 23.41
N HIS A 528 -0.23 -33.06 23.64
CA HIS A 528 -0.81 -33.70 24.82
C HIS A 528 -0.49 -35.20 24.89
N ALA A 529 -0.34 -35.86 23.75
CA ALA A 529 0.07 -37.26 23.67
C ALA A 529 1.62 -37.44 23.75
N GLY A 530 2.39 -36.36 23.97
CA GLY A 530 3.84 -36.38 24.17
C GLY A 530 4.69 -36.32 22.89
N PHE A 531 4.12 -35.99 21.73
CA PHE A 531 4.87 -35.78 20.51
C PHE A 531 5.42 -34.35 20.40
N ASP A 532 6.58 -34.19 19.76
CA ASP A 532 7.07 -32.89 19.31
C ASP A 532 6.33 -32.49 18.02
N ALA A 533 5.34 -31.63 18.16
CA ALA A 533 4.47 -31.22 17.05
C ALA A 533 4.36 -29.70 16.94
N ALA A 534 4.35 -29.19 15.70
CA ALA A 534 4.15 -27.80 15.36
C ALA A 534 3.15 -27.67 14.20
N ASN A 535 2.39 -26.55 14.15
CA ASN A 535 1.45 -26.27 13.08
C ASN A 535 2.08 -25.44 11.97
N LEU A 536 1.77 -25.74 10.71
CA LEU A 536 2.10 -24.91 9.57
C LEU A 536 1.24 -23.65 9.60
N ALA A 537 1.87 -22.49 9.76
CA ALA A 537 1.20 -21.21 9.87
C ALA A 537 0.30 -20.91 8.66
N GLY A 538 -1.01 -20.70 8.90
CA GLY A 538 -2.01 -20.48 7.86
C GLY A 538 -2.30 -21.69 6.96
N GLY A 539 -1.68 -22.84 7.21
CA GLY A 539 -1.94 -24.12 6.54
C GLY A 539 -1.64 -24.14 5.04
N TYR A 540 -2.33 -25.01 4.33
CA TYR A 540 -2.14 -25.23 2.88
C TYR A 540 -2.42 -23.97 2.04
N ARG A 541 -3.38 -23.13 2.45
CA ARG A 541 -3.69 -21.88 1.76
C ARG A 541 -2.49 -20.93 1.74
N THR A 542 -1.87 -20.67 2.90
CA THR A 542 -0.66 -19.85 2.98
C THR A 542 0.52 -20.49 2.25
N PHE A 543 0.70 -21.81 2.39
CA PHE A 543 1.72 -22.53 1.63
C PHE A 543 1.59 -22.27 0.12
N ARG A 544 0.38 -22.40 -0.45
CA ARG A 544 0.13 -22.13 -1.87
C ARG A 544 0.42 -20.68 -2.24
N MET A 545 0.05 -19.71 -1.39
CA MET A 545 0.36 -18.29 -1.64
C MET A 545 1.88 -18.04 -1.69
N VAL A 546 2.64 -18.69 -0.81
CA VAL A 546 4.12 -18.60 -0.80
C VAL A 546 4.71 -19.26 -2.04
N GLN A 547 4.26 -20.46 -2.41
CA GLN A 547 4.77 -21.19 -3.58
C GLN A 547 4.49 -20.45 -4.89
N ASP A 548 3.26 -20.00 -5.08
CA ASP A 548 2.85 -19.27 -6.29
C ASP A 548 3.55 -17.90 -6.40
N GLY A 549 4.06 -17.37 -5.27
CA GLY A 549 4.83 -16.13 -5.22
C GLY A 549 6.31 -16.28 -5.57
N ARG A 550 6.83 -17.50 -5.71
CA ARG A 550 8.26 -17.69 -6.00
C ARG A 550 8.63 -17.26 -7.42
N PRO A 551 9.83 -16.69 -7.62
CA PRO A 551 10.33 -16.42 -8.96
C PRO A 551 10.43 -17.71 -9.78
N ALA A 552 10.18 -17.63 -11.08
CA ALA A 552 10.27 -18.77 -11.99
C ALA A 552 11.66 -19.45 -11.99
N ALA A 553 12.73 -18.75 -11.60
CA ALA A 553 14.08 -19.30 -11.47
C ALA A 553 14.20 -20.27 -10.29
N ASP A 554 13.52 -19.98 -9.16
CA ASP A 554 13.55 -20.82 -7.95
C ASP A 554 12.59 -22.01 -8.07
N ALA A 555 11.61 -21.95 -8.96
CA ALA A 555 10.66 -23.03 -9.22
C ALA A 555 11.29 -24.23 -9.96
N LYS A 556 12.46 -24.07 -10.59
CA LYS A 556 13.17 -25.14 -11.30
C LYS A 556 14.01 -26.07 -10.42
N GLY A 557 14.16 -25.77 -9.12
CA GLY A 557 14.91 -26.60 -8.16
C GLY A 557 14.16 -27.85 -7.67
N GLY A 558 12.91 -28.08 -8.07
CA GLY A 558 12.04 -29.17 -7.61
C GLY A 558 11.79 -30.31 -8.57
N SER A 559 12.47 -30.39 -9.71
CA SER A 559 12.36 -31.55 -10.63
C SER A 559 13.63 -32.40 -10.58
N HIS A 560 13.72 -33.29 -9.59
CA HIS A 560 14.49 -34.52 -9.77
C HIS A 560 13.53 -35.60 -10.24
N PRO A 561 13.82 -36.29 -11.37
CA PRO A 561 13.06 -37.46 -11.80
C PRO A 561 13.44 -38.66 -10.92
N ILE A 562 12.40 -39.38 -10.49
CA ILE A 562 12.32 -40.79 -10.02
C ILE A 562 13.13 -41.11 -8.76
#